data_2940ebf768ca8a051b775cb996bbedb4
#
_entry.id   2940ebf768ca8a051b775cb996bbedb4
#
_cell.length_a   1.000
_cell.length_b   1.000
_cell.length_c   1.000
_cell.angle_alpha   90.00
_cell.angle_beta   90.00
_cell.angle_gamma   90.00
#
_symmetry.space_group_name_H-M   'P 1'
#
loop_
_entity.id
_entity.type
_entity.pdbx_description
1 polymer ?
#
loop_
_entity_poly.entity_id
_entity_poly.type
_entity_poly.pdbx_seq_one_letter_code
_entity_poly.pdbx_strand_id
1 'polypeptide(L)'
;KRNQLDLFLDIHAHSNASNSFMYCNSTENRALAERESLFPRLLDSNSSDFSFQQTKSDSDPNKEGTGRRALGQMLSPGVSCYTLEVSFYASTNSACKLVPYTQQSYMELGRNVALTFMDLYKLPGASNQKFRRSSHNRNSNRSSFGGGGFS
;
A
#
# COMPACT_ATOMS: atom_id res chain seq x y z
N LYS A 1 0.05 7.48 31.60
CA LYS A 1 0.48 6.68 30.45
C LYS A 1 1.21 7.63 29.50
N ARG A 2 2.50 7.41 29.23
CA ARG A 2 3.20 8.13 28.15
C ARG A 2 2.53 7.74 26.84
N ASN A 3 2.11 8.74 26.04
CA ASN A 3 1.71 8.50 24.66
C ASN A 3 2.95 7.97 23.94
N GLN A 4 2.88 6.73 23.50
CA GLN A 4 3.99 6.06 22.82
C GLN A 4 3.69 6.13 21.33
N LEU A 5 4.63 6.68 20.56
CA LEU A 5 4.56 6.62 19.11
C LEU A 5 4.73 5.16 18.68
N ASP A 6 3.87 4.68 17.81
CA ASP A 6 3.88 3.30 17.33
C ASP A 6 4.28 3.20 15.85
N LEU A 7 3.91 4.23 15.08
CA LEU A 7 4.23 4.31 13.66
C LEU A 7 4.45 5.75 13.22
N PHE A 8 5.44 5.96 12.35
CA PHE A 8 5.71 7.19 11.62
C PHE A 8 5.59 6.93 10.12
N LEU A 9 4.80 7.73 9.42
CA LEU A 9 4.63 7.67 7.98
C LEU A 9 4.89 9.04 7.38
N ASP A 10 5.95 9.14 6.58
CA ASP A 10 6.31 10.29 5.78
C ASP A 10 5.81 10.09 4.34
N ILE A 11 5.05 11.05 3.81
CA ILE A 11 4.43 10.92 2.48
C ILE A 11 5.12 11.85 1.51
N HIS A 12 5.77 11.26 0.51
CA HIS A 12 6.50 11.94 -0.54
C HIS A 12 5.88 11.68 -1.91
N ALA A 13 6.24 12.51 -2.87
CA ALA A 13 5.93 12.30 -4.26
C ALA A 13 7.24 12.11 -5.04
N HIS A 14 7.22 11.24 -6.07
CA HIS A 14 8.39 10.97 -6.90
C HIS A 14 8.06 11.03 -8.40
N SER A 15 9.12 11.25 -9.22
CA SER A 15 9.02 11.39 -10.67
C SER A 15 9.62 10.24 -11.47
N ASN A 16 10.23 9.24 -10.83
CA ASN A 16 11.09 8.26 -11.50
C ASN A 16 10.43 6.90 -11.75
N ALA A 17 9.27 6.64 -11.19
CA ALA A 17 8.56 5.37 -11.33
C ALA A 17 7.04 5.58 -11.38
N SER A 18 6.30 4.58 -11.82
CA SER A 18 4.84 4.49 -11.66
C SER A 18 4.49 3.86 -10.31
N ASN A 19 3.23 3.93 -9.95
CA ASN A 19 2.66 3.44 -8.70
C ASN A 19 3.07 4.23 -7.46
N SER A 20 2.60 3.76 -6.33
CA SER A 20 3.14 4.09 -5.02
C SER A 20 3.86 2.88 -4.43
N PHE A 21 4.86 3.13 -3.60
CA PHE A 21 5.65 2.10 -2.91
C PHE A 21 6.23 2.68 -1.62
N MET A 22 6.88 1.87 -0.80
CA MET A 22 7.48 2.33 0.44
C MET A 22 8.98 2.11 0.50
N TYR A 23 9.65 3.01 1.24
CA TYR A 23 10.93 2.70 1.87
C TYR A 23 10.69 2.34 3.33
N CYS A 24 11.29 1.22 3.76
CA CYS A 24 11.31 0.72 5.12
C CYS A 24 12.74 0.78 5.69
N ASN A 25 12.87 0.73 7.01
CA ASN A 25 14.19 0.58 7.63
C ASN A 25 14.64 -0.88 7.54
N SER A 26 15.92 -1.07 7.23
CA SER A 26 16.55 -2.39 7.24
C SER A 26 16.87 -2.81 8.67
N THR A 27 16.69 -4.08 8.99
CA THR A 27 17.04 -4.69 10.28
C THR A 27 17.42 -6.17 10.10
N GLU A 28 18.42 -6.62 10.80
CA GLU A 28 18.81 -8.03 10.86
C GLU A 28 17.88 -8.86 11.77
N ASN A 29 17.13 -8.22 12.64
CA ASN A 29 16.18 -8.88 13.50
C ASN A 29 14.94 -9.29 12.71
N ARG A 30 14.77 -10.62 12.53
CA ARG A 30 13.68 -11.20 11.75
C ARG A 30 12.28 -10.76 12.22
N ALA A 31 12.05 -10.72 13.53
CA ALA A 31 10.75 -10.34 14.07
C ALA A 31 10.43 -8.85 13.79
N LEU A 32 11.44 -7.99 13.85
CA LEU A 32 11.28 -6.58 13.46
C LEU A 32 11.08 -6.45 11.95
N ALA A 33 11.80 -7.20 11.13
CA ALA A 33 11.63 -7.19 9.67
C ALA A 33 10.23 -7.66 9.26
N GLU A 34 9.69 -8.69 9.90
CA GLU A 34 8.31 -9.14 9.69
C GLU A 34 7.30 -8.06 10.08
N ARG A 35 7.49 -7.40 11.21
CA ARG A 35 6.67 -6.27 11.66
C ARG A 35 6.73 -5.10 10.66
N GLU A 36 7.94 -4.71 10.24
CA GLU A 36 8.14 -3.64 9.24
C GLU A 36 7.47 -3.95 7.90
N SER A 37 7.36 -5.21 7.51
CA SER A 37 6.71 -5.60 6.26
C SER A 37 5.17 -5.62 6.34
N LEU A 38 4.59 -5.56 7.54
CA LEU A 38 3.14 -5.76 7.72
C LEU A 38 2.32 -4.62 7.12
N PHE A 39 2.63 -3.37 7.43
CA PHE A 39 1.89 -2.22 6.92
C PHE A 39 1.95 -2.11 5.38
N PRO A 40 3.12 -2.24 4.72
CA PRO A 40 3.19 -2.27 3.26
C PRO A 40 2.38 -3.41 2.63
N ARG A 41 2.38 -4.61 3.21
CA ARG A 41 1.58 -5.75 2.71
C ARG A 41 0.08 -5.50 2.83
N LEU A 42 -0.35 -4.91 3.93
CA LEU A 42 -1.75 -4.53 4.12
C LEU A 42 -2.17 -3.44 3.13
N LEU A 43 -1.29 -2.46 2.86
CA LEU A 43 -1.57 -1.41 1.88
C LEU A 43 -1.65 -1.98 0.46
N ASP A 44 -0.78 -2.91 0.08
CA ASP A 44 -0.85 -3.61 -1.21
C ASP A 44 -2.19 -4.37 -1.39
N SER A 45 -2.71 -4.91 -0.31
CA SER A 45 -4.03 -5.56 -0.31
C SER A 45 -5.20 -4.57 -0.40
N ASN A 46 -5.02 -3.34 0.04
CA ASN A 46 -6.06 -2.31 0.12
C ASN A 46 -6.03 -1.34 -1.07
N SER A 47 -4.91 -1.22 -1.77
CA SER A 47 -4.70 -0.23 -2.83
C SER A 47 -4.09 -0.87 -4.08
N SER A 48 -4.80 -0.78 -5.19
CA SER A 48 -4.35 -1.38 -6.46
C SER A 48 -3.23 -0.58 -7.15
N ASP A 49 -2.99 0.63 -6.71
CA ASP A 49 -1.94 1.53 -7.19
C ASP A 49 -0.71 1.56 -6.27
N PHE A 50 -0.71 0.76 -5.20
CA PHE A 50 0.46 0.50 -4.38
C PHE A 50 1.14 -0.80 -4.81
N SER A 51 2.47 -0.81 -4.83
CA SER A 51 3.28 -1.98 -5.21
C SER A 51 4.19 -2.40 -4.07
N PHE A 52 3.86 -3.52 -3.42
CA PHE A 52 4.75 -4.14 -2.44
C PHE A 52 6.07 -4.60 -3.08
N GLN A 53 6.05 -5.01 -4.34
CA GLN A 53 7.26 -5.45 -5.06
C GLN A 53 8.28 -4.32 -5.28
N GLN A 54 7.82 -3.07 -5.39
CA GLN A 54 8.68 -1.89 -5.51
C GLN A 54 9.15 -1.37 -4.14
N THR A 55 8.56 -1.84 -3.05
CA THR A 55 8.93 -1.47 -1.69
C THR A 55 10.33 -1.97 -1.35
N LYS A 56 11.15 -1.10 -0.77
CA LYS A 56 12.56 -1.37 -0.47
C LYS A 56 12.84 -1.22 1.02
N SER A 57 13.48 -2.23 1.59
CA SER A 57 14.14 -2.10 2.89
C SER A 57 15.58 -1.67 2.62
N ASP A 58 15.91 -0.43 2.99
CA ASP A 58 17.10 0.23 2.49
C ASP A 58 17.99 0.71 3.64
N SER A 59 19.26 0.36 3.55
CA SER A 59 20.35 0.83 4.40
C SER A 59 21.31 1.78 3.66
N ASP A 60 20.90 2.34 2.49
CA ASP A 60 21.72 3.24 1.69
C ASP A 60 22.26 4.41 2.53
N PRO A 61 23.59 4.58 2.65
CA PRO A 61 24.18 5.67 3.42
C PRO A 61 23.75 7.06 2.95
N ASN A 62 23.47 7.22 1.65
CA ASN A 62 23.00 8.50 1.10
C ASN A 62 21.64 8.94 1.61
N LYS A 63 20.88 8.04 2.24
CA LYS A 63 19.57 8.32 2.84
C LYS A 63 19.62 8.44 4.37
N GLU A 64 20.78 8.47 4.97
CA GLU A 64 20.96 8.50 6.42
C GLU A 64 20.28 9.70 7.08
N GLY A 65 20.30 10.86 6.43
CA GLY A 65 19.66 12.10 6.90
C GLY A 65 18.15 12.18 6.67
N THR A 66 17.50 11.15 6.10
CA THR A 66 16.04 11.19 5.89
C THR A 66 15.27 11.04 7.21
N GLY A 67 14.08 11.67 7.29
CA GLY A 67 13.23 11.62 8.49
C GLY A 67 12.94 10.19 8.96
N ARG A 68 12.66 9.27 8.02
CA ARG A 68 12.45 7.86 8.31
C ARG A 68 13.64 7.22 9.03
N ARG A 69 14.86 7.42 8.54
CA ARG A 69 16.06 6.80 9.12
C ARG A 69 16.46 7.46 10.43
N ALA A 70 16.47 8.79 10.48
CA ALA A 70 16.80 9.54 11.68
C ALA A 70 15.85 9.17 12.83
N LEU A 71 14.54 9.15 12.59
CA LEU A 71 13.56 8.75 13.60
C LEU A 71 13.67 7.26 13.96
N GLY A 72 13.91 6.39 12.98
CA GLY A 72 14.11 4.96 13.24
C GLY A 72 15.32 4.65 14.13
N GLN A 73 16.35 5.50 14.10
CA GLN A 73 17.50 5.40 14.99
C GLN A 73 17.25 6.01 16.38
N MET A 74 16.47 7.09 16.45
CA MET A 74 16.22 7.81 17.71
C MET A 74 15.09 7.21 18.54
N LEU A 75 14.14 6.56 17.89
CA LEU A 75 12.96 5.99 18.55
C LEU A 75 13.21 4.56 19.01
N SER A 76 12.31 4.07 19.86
CA SER A 76 12.35 2.67 20.31
C SER A 76 12.29 1.71 19.12
N PRO A 77 13.01 0.56 19.14
CA PRO A 77 12.98 -0.45 18.08
C PRO A 77 11.57 -0.99 17.74
N GLY A 78 10.58 -0.70 18.58
CA GLY A 78 9.19 -1.05 18.32
C GLY A 78 8.43 -0.05 17.48
N VAL A 79 9.00 1.10 17.10
CA VAL A 79 8.35 2.12 16.27
C VAL A 79 8.68 1.87 14.81
N SER A 80 7.66 1.60 13.99
CA SER A 80 7.82 1.45 12.55
C SER A 80 7.90 2.81 11.86
N CYS A 81 8.91 3.01 11.02
CA CYS A 81 9.12 4.27 10.29
C CYS A 81 9.17 4.01 8.79
N TYR A 82 8.29 4.67 8.04
CA TYR A 82 8.13 4.51 6.60
C TYR A 82 8.23 5.83 5.85
N THR A 83 8.69 5.77 4.59
CA THR A 83 8.41 6.79 3.58
C THR A 83 7.52 6.17 2.51
N LEU A 84 6.31 6.72 2.33
CA LEU A 84 5.43 6.37 1.22
C LEU A 84 5.75 7.28 0.03
N GLU A 85 6.20 6.67 -1.04
CA GLU A 85 6.49 7.33 -2.31
C GLU A 85 5.30 7.18 -3.25
N VAL A 86 4.82 8.28 -3.81
CA VAL A 86 3.67 8.31 -4.73
C VAL A 86 4.08 8.94 -6.04
N SER A 87 3.82 8.26 -7.17
CA SER A 87 4.14 8.80 -8.49
C SER A 87 3.38 10.08 -8.79
N PHE A 88 4.07 11.06 -9.39
CA PHE A 88 3.42 12.25 -9.94
C PHE A 88 2.57 11.96 -11.17
N TYR A 89 2.76 10.82 -11.85
CA TYR A 89 2.24 10.61 -13.20
C TYR A 89 1.17 9.56 -13.28
N ALA A 90 1.49 8.33 -12.92
CA ALA A 90 0.62 7.20 -13.24
C ALA A 90 0.80 6.02 -12.30
N SER A 91 -0.23 5.19 -12.22
CA SER A 91 -0.16 3.83 -11.70
C SER A 91 -0.29 2.82 -12.84
N THR A 92 0.06 1.57 -12.57
CA THR A 92 -0.09 0.45 -13.50
C THR A 92 -1.31 -0.38 -13.07
N ASN A 93 -2.28 -0.54 -13.94
CA ASN A 93 -3.45 -1.37 -13.66
C ASN A 93 -3.17 -2.87 -13.84
N SER A 94 -4.15 -3.72 -13.54
CA SER A 94 -4.05 -5.18 -13.66
C SER A 94 -3.78 -5.69 -15.09
N ALA A 95 -4.01 -4.86 -16.12
CA ALA A 95 -3.68 -5.17 -17.51
C ALA A 95 -2.30 -4.61 -17.93
N CYS A 96 -1.44 -4.26 -16.96
CA CYS A 96 -0.11 -3.65 -17.17
C CYS A 96 -0.14 -2.35 -17.97
N LYS A 97 -1.27 -1.63 -17.99
CA LYS A 97 -1.40 -0.33 -18.65
C LYS A 97 -1.19 0.79 -17.64
N LEU A 98 -0.47 1.83 -18.09
CA LEU A 98 -0.32 3.07 -17.32
C LEU A 98 -1.66 3.81 -17.29
N VAL A 99 -2.08 4.18 -16.08
CA VAL A 99 -3.27 4.98 -15.81
C VAL A 99 -2.81 6.25 -15.11
N PRO A 100 -2.99 7.43 -15.72
CA PRO A 100 -2.59 8.69 -15.09
C PRO A 100 -3.27 8.89 -13.74
N TYR A 101 -2.52 9.41 -12.76
CA TYR A 101 -3.12 9.83 -11.50
C TYR A 101 -4.02 11.04 -11.71
N THR A 102 -5.14 11.03 -11.02
CA THR A 102 -6.08 12.13 -10.92
C THR A 102 -6.20 12.57 -9.46
N GLN A 103 -6.78 13.72 -9.21
CA GLN A 103 -7.09 14.14 -7.85
C GLN A 103 -7.90 13.06 -7.11
N GLN A 104 -8.87 12.45 -7.78
CA GLN A 104 -9.69 11.39 -7.20
C GLN A 104 -8.85 10.15 -6.81
N SER A 105 -7.92 9.71 -7.67
CA SER A 105 -7.07 8.54 -7.36
C SER A 105 -6.13 8.81 -6.20
N TYR A 106 -5.58 10.03 -6.06
CA TYR A 106 -4.81 10.41 -4.87
C TYR A 106 -5.66 10.40 -3.59
N MET A 107 -6.90 10.89 -3.67
CA MET A 107 -7.83 10.82 -2.54
C MET A 107 -8.16 9.37 -2.15
N GLU A 108 -8.33 8.49 -3.14
CA GLU A 108 -8.54 7.05 -2.90
C GLU A 108 -7.33 6.38 -2.28
N LEU A 109 -6.11 6.71 -2.71
CA LEU A 109 -4.90 6.23 -2.07
C LEU A 109 -4.85 6.67 -0.60
N GLY A 110 -5.10 7.94 -0.31
CA GLY A 110 -5.16 8.45 1.06
C GLY A 110 -6.20 7.73 1.91
N ARG A 111 -7.39 7.46 1.35
CA ARG A 111 -8.42 6.64 1.99
C ARG A 111 -7.92 5.21 2.27
N ASN A 112 -7.24 4.59 1.31
CA ASN A 112 -6.70 3.24 1.46
C ASN A 112 -5.59 3.17 2.51
N VAL A 113 -4.77 4.22 2.63
CA VAL A 113 -3.81 4.36 3.75
C VAL A 113 -4.54 4.38 5.09
N ALA A 114 -5.61 5.17 5.23
CA ALA A 114 -6.41 5.21 6.45
C ALA A 114 -7.05 3.85 6.78
N LEU A 115 -7.59 3.14 5.79
CA LEU A 115 -8.13 1.79 5.96
C LEU A 115 -7.05 0.79 6.39
N THR A 116 -5.83 0.96 5.88
CA THR A 116 -4.69 0.11 6.25
C THR A 116 -4.32 0.29 7.73
N PHE A 117 -4.41 1.49 8.27
CA PHE A 117 -4.28 1.70 9.72
C PHE A 117 -5.39 0.99 10.50
N MET A 118 -6.63 1.04 10.02
CA MET A 118 -7.73 0.31 10.66
C MET A 118 -7.48 -1.20 10.68
N ASP A 119 -6.98 -1.76 9.57
CA ASP A 119 -6.62 -3.18 9.48
C ASP A 119 -5.44 -3.53 10.40
N LEU A 120 -4.40 -2.71 10.42
CA LEU A 120 -3.20 -2.91 11.25
C LEU A 120 -3.56 -2.98 12.74
N TYR A 121 -4.41 -2.06 13.18
CA TYR A 121 -4.82 -1.97 14.59
C TYR A 121 -6.12 -2.73 14.91
N LYS A 122 -6.66 -3.48 13.95
CA LYS A 122 -7.89 -4.28 14.09
C LYS A 122 -9.08 -3.45 14.60
N LEU A 123 -9.20 -2.23 14.08
CA LEU A 123 -10.28 -1.33 14.48
C LEU A 123 -11.63 -1.77 13.86
N PRO A 124 -12.76 -1.46 14.51
CA PRO A 124 -14.09 -1.77 13.96
C PRO A 124 -14.29 -1.13 12.58
N GLY A 125 -14.85 -1.87 11.63
CA GLY A 125 -15.13 -1.41 10.26
C GLY A 125 -14.07 -1.80 9.21
N ALA A 126 -12.88 -2.27 9.61
CA ALA A 126 -11.82 -2.68 8.70
C ALA A 126 -12.19 -3.92 7.85
N SER A 127 -12.83 -4.93 8.46
CA SER A 127 -13.04 -6.25 7.85
C SER A 127 -14.17 -6.34 6.82
N ASN A 128 -15.03 -5.32 6.68
CA ASN A 128 -16.23 -5.41 5.83
C ASN A 128 -16.02 -5.10 4.35
N GLN A 129 -14.82 -4.68 3.92
CA GLN A 129 -14.58 -4.28 2.51
C GLN A 129 -14.00 -5.39 1.63
N LYS A 130 -13.33 -6.40 2.17
CA LYS A 130 -12.85 -7.56 1.37
C LYS A 130 -13.99 -8.33 0.69
N PHE A 131 -15.18 -8.33 1.24
CA PHE A 131 -16.36 -9.04 0.68
C PHE A 131 -17.06 -8.30 -0.47
N ARG A 132 -16.97 -6.98 -0.58
CA ARG A 132 -17.68 -6.22 -1.61
C ARG A 132 -17.02 -6.25 -2.99
N ARG A 133 -15.70 -6.44 -3.09
CA ARG A 133 -15.01 -6.52 -4.39
C ARG A 133 -15.15 -7.87 -5.09
N SER A 134 -15.40 -8.95 -4.34
CA SER A 134 -15.58 -10.30 -4.92
C SER A 134 -16.97 -10.54 -5.52
N SER A 135 -18.00 -9.78 -5.11
CA SER A 135 -19.38 -9.99 -5.58
C SER A 135 -19.73 -9.23 -6.87
N HIS A 136 -18.95 -8.25 -7.29
CA HIS A 136 -19.25 -7.47 -8.52
C HIS A 136 -18.72 -8.09 -9.82
N ASN A 137 -17.87 -9.14 -9.73
CA ASN A 137 -17.23 -9.75 -10.92
C ASN A 137 -17.79 -11.14 -11.30
N ARG A 138 -18.95 -11.55 -10.74
CA ARG A 138 -19.53 -12.88 -11.07
C ARG A 138 -20.82 -12.85 -11.90
N ASN A 139 -21.31 -11.69 -12.32
CA ASN A 139 -22.63 -11.63 -12.99
C ASN A 139 -22.63 -11.19 -14.46
N SER A 140 -21.48 -11.18 -15.16
CA SER A 140 -21.44 -10.80 -16.59
C SER A 140 -21.17 -11.91 -17.58
N ASN A 141 -21.26 -13.20 -17.17
CA ASN A 141 -21.05 -14.33 -18.10
C ASN A 141 -22.19 -15.37 -18.02
N ARG A 142 -23.43 -14.92 -18.21
CA ARG A 142 -24.54 -15.85 -18.49
C ARG A 142 -25.59 -15.18 -19.38
N SER A 143 -25.31 -15.09 -20.65
CA SER A 143 -26.37 -15.14 -21.71
C SER A 143 -25.69 -15.08 -23.08
N SER A 144 -25.62 -16.21 -23.73
CA SER A 144 -26.00 -16.43 -25.12
C SER A 144 -25.36 -17.72 -25.64
N PHE A 145 -26.00 -18.85 -25.38
CA PHE A 145 -25.96 -20.01 -26.26
C PHE A 145 -27.39 -20.55 -26.32
N GLY A 146 -28.00 -20.43 -27.48
CA GLY A 146 -29.27 -20.98 -27.90
C GLY A 146 -29.64 -20.30 -29.19
N GLY A 147 -29.72 -20.89 -30.29
CA GLY A 147 -29.98 -22.18 -30.83
C GLY A 147 -30.29 -21.89 -32.26
N GLY A 148 -29.50 -22.34 -33.21
CA GLY A 148 -29.81 -22.35 -34.63
C GLY A 148 -30.52 -23.65 -34.93
N GLY A 149 -31.76 -23.60 -35.33
CA GLY A 149 -32.55 -24.66 -35.88
C GLY A 149 -32.60 -24.58 -37.40
N PHE A 150 -32.46 -25.68 -38.01
CA PHE A 150 -32.56 -25.99 -39.43
C PHE A 150 -33.92 -25.64 -40.05
N SER A 151 -33.90 -25.13 -41.28
CA SER A 151 -34.66 -25.58 -42.44
C SER A 151 -34.04 -25.05 -43.70
#